data_4e3b76353e0690cc684b707d165f0fed
#
_entry.id   4e3b76353e0690cc684b707d165f0fed
#
_cell.length_a   1.000
_cell.length_b   1.000
_cell.length_c   1.000
_cell.angle_alpha   90.00
_cell.angle_beta   90.00
_cell.angle_gamma   90.00
#
_symmetry.space_group_name_H-M   'P 1'
#
loop_
_entity.id
_entity.type
_entity.pdbx_description
1 polymer ?
#
loop_
_entity_poly.entity_id
_entity_poly.type
_entity_poly.pdbx_seq_one_letter_code
_entity_poly.pdbx_strand_id
1 'polypeptide(L)'
;MKPNESLLKAHLEGAAFLAGVDCGKWGIHAATDLTFPVIWVRGDKRLVQAGRVHLRFDTNGYPQQAPTACPWDIMTNARLAPGLWPKGASAATVFNPAWNVGALYAPCDRVAMQGHDDWKRYPQWWWQPTFTIVVYLEFVHVRLNPADHEN
;
A
#
# COMPACT_ATOMS: atom_id res chain seq x y z
N MET A 1 -2.52 15.27 -18.95
CA MET A 1 -2.07 14.39 -17.84
C MET A 1 -0.68 14.82 -17.41
N LYS A 2 -0.46 14.96 -16.12
CA LYS A 2 0.87 15.32 -15.58
C LYS A 2 1.86 14.17 -15.77
N PRO A 3 3.19 14.45 -15.88
CA PRO A 3 4.17 13.38 -16.09
C PRO A 3 4.16 12.29 -15.01
N ASN A 4 3.98 12.65 -13.75
CA ASN A 4 3.90 11.67 -12.65
C ASN A 4 2.65 10.77 -12.77
N GLU A 5 1.54 11.32 -13.23
CA GLU A 5 0.31 10.55 -13.46
C GLU A 5 0.48 9.59 -14.65
N SER A 6 1.13 10.05 -15.71
CA SER A 6 1.43 9.19 -16.87
C SER A 6 2.33 8.03 -16.48
N LEU A 7 3.32 8.27 -15.64
CA LEU A 7 4.23 7.23 -15.18
C LEU A 7 3.51 6.24 -14.26
N LEU A 8 2.69 6.73 -13.33
CA LEU A 8 1.89 5.85 -12.49
C LEU A 8 0.96 4.98 -13.33
N LYS A 9 0.28 5.57 -14.30
CA LYS A 9 -0.59 4.83 -15.23
C LYS A 9 0.18 3.71 -15.92
N ALA A 10 1.39 4.02 -16.41
CA ALA A 10 2.25 3.02 -17.05
C ALA A 10 2.62 1.90 -16.07
N HIS A 11 2.91 2.22 -14.82
CA HIS A 11 3.22 1.21 -13.79
C HIS A 11 2.02 0.33 -13.46
N LEU A 12 0.80 0.89 -13.43
CA LEU A 12 -0.43 0.12 -13.19
C LEU A 12 -0.81 -0.78 -14.38
N GLU A 13 -0.29 -0.49 -15.55
CA GLU A 13 -0.47 -1.29 -16.77
C GLU A 13 0.74 -2.20 -17.04
N GLY A 14 1.78 -2.10 -16.21
CA GLY A 14 3.03 -2.82 -16.39
C GLY A 14 2.99 -4.27 -15.92
N ALA A 15 3.97 -5.05 -16.36
CA ALA A 15 4.03 -6.48 -16.13
C ALA A 15 4.05 -6.85 -14.64
N ALA A 16 4.80 -6.09 -13.82
CA ALA A 16 4.93 -6.40 -12.38
C ALA A 16 3.59 -6.23 -11.65
N PHE A 17 2.86 -5.14 -11.94
CA PHE A 17 1.54 -4.93 -11.33
C PHE A 17 0.55 -6.00 -11.80
N LEU A 18 0.50 -6.27 -13.09
CA LEU A 18 -0.44 -7.23 -13.67
C LEU A 18 -0.15 -8.66 -13.21
N ALA A 19 1.10 -9.01 -12.97
CA ALA A 19 1.44 -10.31 -12.38
C ALA A 19 0.81 -10.50 -11.01
N GLY A 20 0.82 -9.47 -10.18
CA GLY A 20 0.14 -9.50 -8.88
C GLY A 20 -1.37 -9.64 -9.00
N VAL A 21 -1.98 -8.96 -9.98
CA VAL A 21 -3.41 -9.11 -10.28
C VAL A 21 -3.72 -10.56 -10.68
N ASP A 22 -2.94 -11.11 -11.58
CA ASP A 22 -3.15 -12.48 -12.06
C ASP A 22 -3.01 -13.52 -10.92
N CYS A 23 -2.13 -13.25 -9.96
CA CYS A 23 -1.95 -14.10 -8.78
C CYS A 23 -3.00 -13.82 -7.67
N GLY A 24 -3.88 -12.86 -7.87
CA GLY A 24 -4.89 -12.48 -6.87
C GLY A 24 -4.34 -11.71 -5.68
N LYS A 25 -3.15 -11.13 -5.77
CA LYS A 25 -2.51 -10.40 -4.66
C LYS A 25 -3.14 -9.04 -4.42
N TRP A 26 -3.47 -8.32 -5.48
CA TRP A 26 -4.07 -6.99 -5.44
C TRP A 26 -4.87 -6.70 -6.70
N GLY A 27 -5.60 -5.60 -6.69
CA GLY A 27 -6.34 -5.14 -7.86
C GLY A 27 -6.79 -3.70 -7.69
N ILE A 28 -7.09 -3.06 -8.81
CA ILE A 28 -7.59 -1.69 -8.83
C ILE A 28 -9.07 -1.70 -8.50
N HIS A 29 -9.48 -0.91 -7.50
CA HIS A 29 -10.88 -0.59 -7.28
C HIS A 29 -11.29 0.64 -8.08
N ALA A 30 -10.49 1.73 -8.02
CA ALA A 30 -10.73 2.95 -8.77
C ALA A 30 -9.41 3.67 -9.04
N ALA A 31 -9.18 4.04 -10.30
CA ALA A 31 -7.98 4.77 -10.74
C ALA A 31 -8.32 5.84 -11.78
N THR A 32 -9.54 6.37 -11.78
CA THR A 32 -9.91 7.50 -12.62
C THR A 32 -9.21 8.78 -12.16
N ASP A 33 -9.02 8.93 -10.85
CA ASP A 33 -8.17 9.96 -10.27
C ASP A 33 -6.82 9.33 -9.91
N LEU A 34 -5.80 9.59 -10.72
CA LEU A 34 -4.47 9.01 -10.53
C LEU A 34 -3.68 9.67 -9.38
N THR A 35 -4.17 10.77 -8.83
CA THR A 35 -3.61 11.34 -7.60
C THR A 35 -4.05 10.52 -6.38
N PHE A 36 -5.27 9.98 -6.40
CA PHE A 36 -5.85 9.24 -5.29
C PHE A 36 -6.45 7.90 -5.75
N PRO A 37 -5.65 7.01 -6.33
CA PRO A 37 -6.17 5.70 -6.73
C PRO A 37 -6.50 4.85 -5.50
N VAL A 38 -7.49 3.99 -5.63
CA VAL A 38 -7.86 3.01 -4.61
C VAL A 38 -7.52 1.61 -5.12
N ILE A 39 -6.65 0.93 -4.41
CA ILE A 39 -6.16 -0.40 -4.75
C ILE A 39 -6.39 -1.31 -3.54
N TRP A 40 -6.96 -2.49 -3.76
CA TRP A 40 -7.11 -3.47 -2.69
C TRP A 40 -5.93 -4.42 -2.66
N VAL A 41 -5.62 -4.94 -1.48
CA VAL A 41 -4.60 -5.97 -1.26
C VAL A 41 -5.26 -7.13 -0.52
N ARG A 42 -5.04 -8.36 -1.03
CA ARG A 42 -5.53 -9.56 -0.39
C ARG A 42 -4.82 -9.79 0.93
N GLY A 43 -5.57 -10.21 1.93
CA GLY A 43 -5.02 -10.62 3.22
C GLY A 43 -5.64 -11.91 3.72
N ASP A 44 -4.89 -12.62 4.55
CA ASP A 44 -5.38 -13.77 5.28
C ASP A 44 -6.60 -13.36 6.12
N LYS A 45 -7.68 -14.12 6.06
CA LYS A 45 -8.93 -13.79 6.75
C LYS A 45 -8.77 -13.72 8.28
N ARG A 46 -7.73 -14.33 8.82
CA ARG A 46 -7.39 -14.20 10.25
C ARG A 46 -6.88 -12.80 10.60
N LEU A 47 -6.36 -12.06 9.62
CA LEU A 47 -5.81 -10.71 9.80
C LEU A 47 -6.72 -9.64 9.19
N VAL A 48 -7.41 -9.99 8.10
CA VAL A 48 -8.33 -9.10 7.38
C VAL A 48 -9.64 -9.83 7.21
N GLN A 49 -10.65 -9.48 8.01
CA GLN A 49 -11.91 -10.21 8.06
C GLN A 49 -12.58 -10.37 6.69
N ALA A 50 -12.53 -9.33 5.86
CA ALA A 50 -13.12 -9.35 4.52
C ALA A 50 -12.25 -10.07 3.47
N GLY A 51 -11.04 -10.52 3.82
CA GLY A 51 -10.11 -11.15 2.89
C GLY A 51 -9.33 -10.18 2.02
N ARG A 52 -9.60 -8.91 2.11
CA ARG A 52 -8.87 -7.82 1.44
C ARG A 52 -9.06 -6.51 2.17
N VAL A 53 -8.08 -5.63 2.04
CA VAL A 53 -8.18 -4.24 2.51
C VAL A 53 -8.05 -3.32 1.32
N HIS A 54 -8.89 -2.30 1.24
CA HIS A 54 -8.78 -1.24 0.24
C HIS A 54 -7.88 -0.14 0.81
N LEU A 55 -6.97 0.35 -0.02
CA LEU A 55 -6.06 1.42 0.32
C LEU A 55 -6.27 2.57 -0.65
N ARG A 56 -6.48 3.77 -0.12
CA ARG A 56 -6.47 4.98 -0.93
C ARG A 56 -5.08 5.58 -0.85
N PHE A 57 -4.44 5.70 -1.99
CA PHE A 57 -3.09 6.29 -2.10
C PHE A 57 -3.18 7.78 -2.36
N ASP A 58 -2.19 8.51 -1.85
CA ASP A 58 -1.86 9.86 -2.29
C ASP A 58 -0.53 9.75 -3.02
N THR A 59 -0.56 9.99 -4.34
CA THR A 59 0.59 9.81 -5.23
C THR A 59 1.22 11.14 -5.65
N ASN A 60 0.96 12.22 -4.92
CA ASN A 60 1.62 13.50 -5.19
C ASN A 60 3.13 13.34 -5.13
N GLY A 61 3.81 13.80 -6.19
CA GLY A 61 5.27 13.71 -6.28
C GLY A 61 5.81 12.35 -6.70
N TYR A 62 4.94 11.41 -7.06
CA TYR A 62 5.31 10.06 -7.51
C TYR A 62 6.13 10.13 -8.81
N PRO A 63 7.20 9.38 -8.98
CA PRO A 63 7.86 8.47 -8.04
C PRO A 63 9.04 9.09 -7.28
N GLN A 64 9.34 10.39 -7.46
CA GLN A 64 10.43 11.07 -6.75
C GLN A 64 10.18 11.02 -5.24
N GLN A 65 8.93 11.18 -4.86
CA GLN A 65 8.49 10.97 -3.48
C GLN A 65 7.69 9.68 -3.39
N ALA A 66 7.80 9.00 -2.26
CA ALA A 66 6.99 7.83 -1.97
C ALA A 66 5.50 8.20 -1.94
N PRO A 67 4.61 7.29 -2.33
CA PRO A 67 3.19 7.48 -2.04
C PRO A 67 2.94 7.29 -0.54
N THR A 68 1.80 7.77 -0.07
CA THR A 68 1.28 7.39 1.24
C THR A 68 -0.11 6.79 1.03
N ALA A 69 -0.53 5.91 1.91
CA ALA A 69 -1.82 5.23 1.78
C ALA A 69 -2.50 5.09 3.13
N CYS A 70 -3.82 5.03 3.12
CA CYS A 70 -4.58 4.69 4.31
C CYS A 70 -5.71 3.71 3.96
N PRO A 71 -6.12 2.87 4.92
CA PRO A 71 -7.27 2.00 4.73
C PRO A 71 -8.52 2.82 4.42
N TRP A 72 -9.28 2.36 3.44
CA TRP A 72 -10.39 3.11 2.86
C TRP A 72 -11.67 2.30 2.88
N ASP A 73 -12.77 2.93 3.24
CA ASP A 73 -14.12 2.34 3.16
C ASP A 73 -14.73 2.74 1.81
N ILE A 74 -14.82 1.78 0.90
CA ILE A 74 -15.33 2.02 -0.44
C ILE A 74 -16.86 2.26 -0.46
N MET A 75 -17.55 1.84 0.58
CA MET A 75 -19.02 2.02 0.67
C MET A 75 -19.37 3.45 1.04
N THR A 76 -18.62 4.07 1.95
CA THR A 76 -18.84 5.44 2.39
C THR A 76 -17.91 6.43 1.73
N ASN A 77 -16.91 5.94 0.96
CA ASN A 77 -15.85 6.74 0.34
C ASN A 77 -15.15 7.64 1.36
N ALA A 78 -14.70 7.03 2.45
CA ALA A 78 -14.06 7.68 3.58
C ALA A 78 -13.02 6.76 4.22
N ARG A 79 -12.23 7.28 5.16
CA ARG A 79 -11.27 6.46 5.90
C ARG A 79 -11.98 5.31 6.61
N LEU A 80 -11.39 4.12 6.52
CA LEU A 80 -11.89 2.95 7.25
C LEU A 80 -11.76 3.19 8.75
N ALA A 81 -12.82 2.87 9.51
CA ALA A 81 -12.80 2.99 10.95
C ALA A 81 -11.65 2.17 11.55
N PRO A 82 -10.87 2.71 12.52
CA PRO A 82 -9.72 2.01 13.08
C PRO A 82 -10.01 0.61 13.59
N GLY A 83 -11.19 0.38 14.13
CA GLY A 83 -11.61 -0.95 14.61
C GLY A 83 -11.74 -2.00 13.51
N LEU A 84 -11.79 -1.59 12.24
CA LEU A 84 -11.91 -2.48 11.08
C LEU A 84 -10.58 -2.66 10.34
N TRP A 85 -9.51 -2.01 10.79
CA TRP A 85 -8.19 -2.18 10.18
C TRP A 85 -7.70 -3.62 10.37
N PRO A 86 -6.83 -4.12 9.47
CA PRO A 86 -6.20 -5.42 9.65
C PRO A 86 -5.55 -5.56 11.02
N LYS A 87 -5.64 -6.76 11.60
CA LYS A 87 -5.17 -7.06 12.96
C LYS A 87 -4.29 -8.31 12.96
N GLY A 88 -3.61 -8.54 14.08
CA GLY A 88 -2.67 -9.63 14.24
C GLY A 88 -1.23 -9.13 14.23
N ALA A 89 -0.30 -9.92 14.75
CA ALA A 89 1.08 -9.48 15.02
C ALA A 89 1.76 -8.91 13.75
N SER A 90 1.65 -9.61 12.63
CA SER A 90 2.28 -9.18 11.38
C SER A 90 1.61 -7.92 10.82
N ALA A 91 0.28 -7.89 10.76
CA ALA A 91 -0.47 -6.75 10.22
C ALA A 91 -0.26 -5.50 11.07
N ALA A 92 -0.21 -5.64 12.39
CA ALA A 92 -0.07 -4.51 13.32
C ALA A 92 1.28 -3.79 13.21
N THR A 93 2.29 -4.40 12.59
CA THR A 93 3.56 -3.72 12.32
C THR A 93 3.41 -2.63 11.27
N VAL A 94 2.36 -2.68 10.45
CA VAL A 94 2.10 -1.75 9.35
C VAL A 94 0.82 -0.95 9.59
N PHE A 95 -0.24 -1.64 10.02
CA PHE A 95 -1.57 -1.04 10.25
C PHE A 95 -1.67 -0.63 11.71
N ASN A 96 -1.25 0.59 12.00
CA ASN A 96 -1.18 1.13 13.36
C ASN A 96 -1.94 2.44 13.46
N PRO A 97 -3.28 2.38 13.67
CA PRO A 97 -4.10 3.60 13.75
C PRO A 97 -3.79 4.47 14.97
N ALA A 98 -3.22 3.89 16.04
CA ALA A 98 -2.78 4.66 17.19
C ALA A 98 -1.62 5.60 16.85
N TRP A 99 -0.77 5.19 15.88
CA TRP A 99 0.30 6.04 15.37
C TRP A 99 -0.23 7.09 14.39
N ASN A 100 -1.02 6.66 13.39
CA ASN A 100 -1.56 7.58 12.37
C ASN A 100 -2.72 6.91 11.65
N VAL A 101 -3.86 7.59 11.55
CA VAL A 101 -5.04 7.09 10.83
C VAL A 101 -5.00 7.38 9.33
N GLY A 102 -4.06 8.22 8.90
CA GLY A 102 -3.95 8.64 7.50
C GLY A 102 -2.77 8.03 6.73
N ALA A 103 -2.00 7.14 7.35
CA ALA A 103 -0.81 6.55 6.73
C ALA A 103 -0.54 5.15 7.28
N LEU A 104 0.22 4.35 6.51
CA LEU A 104 0.72 3.06 6.96
C LEU A 104 2.15 3.21 7.51
N TYR A 105 2.50 2.40 8.48
CA TYR A 105 3.82 2.41 9.11
C TYR A 105 4.78 1.55 8.30
N ALA A 106 5.35 2.12 7.25
CA ALA A 106 6.12 1.39 6.25
C ALA A 106 7.31 2.21 5.72
N PRO A 107 8.47 1.56 5.43
CA PRO A 107 9.64 2.25 4.89
C PRO A 107 9.40 2.86 3.50
N CYS A 108 8.39 2.40 2.79
CA CYS A 108 8.01 2.90 1.47
C CYS A 108 6.84 3.90 1.53
N ASP A 109 6.43 4.32 2.73
CA ASP A 109 5.37 5.31 2.92
C ASP A 109 5.97 6.68 3.21
N ARG A 110 5.55 7.68 2.43
CA ARG A 110 6.10 9.05 2.53
C ARG A 110 5.99 9.64 3.94
N VAL A 111 4.88 9.42 4.62
CA VAL A 111 4.65 9.96 5.95
C VAL A 111 5.49 9.21 7.00
N ALA A 112 5.50 7.88 6.90
CA ALA A 112 6.24 7.05 7.85
C ALA A 112 7.77 7.19 7.72
N MET A 113 8.27 7.49 6.52
CA MET A 113 9.71 7.69 6.29
C MET A 113 10.27 8.86 7.10
N GLN A 114 9.45 9.84 7.41
CA GLN A 114 9.89 11.02 8.16
C GLN A 114 10.29 10.61 9.57
N GLY A 115 11.55 10.94 9.94
CA GLY A 115 12.10 10.60 11.24
C GLY A 115 12.56 9.15 11.40
N HIS A 116 12.56 8.35 10.34
CA HIS A 116 12.96 6.95 10.35
C HIS A 116 14.14 6.67 9.40
N ASP A 117 15.16 7.52 9.44
CA ASP A 117 16.35 7.33 8.58
C ASP A 117 17.08 6.01 8.84
N ASP A 118 16.90 5.43 10.03
CA ASP A 118 17.43 4.10 10.37
C ASP A 118 16.84 3.00 9.48
N TRP A 119 15.69 3.21 8.87
CA TRP A 119 15.09 2.25 7.94
C TRP A 119 15.80 2.17 6.59
N LYS A 120 16.74 3.06 6.31
CA LYS A 120 17.60 2.97 5.11
C LYS A 120 18.41 1.68 5.08
N ARG A 121 18.56 0.99 6.23
CA ARG A 121 19.16 -0.35 6.31
C ARG A 121 18.34 -1.43 5.62
N TYR A 122 17.09 -1.10 5.21
CA TYR A 122 16.23 -1.98 4.43
C TYR A 122 16.06 -1.43 3.01
N PRO A 123 17.12 -1.51 2.16
CA PRO A 123 17.11 -0.88 0.84
C PRO A 123 16.04 -1.44 -0.10
N GLN A 124 15.58 -2.67 0.12
CA GLN A 124 14.52 -3.28 -0.67
C GLN A 124 13.15 -2.62 -0.42
N TRP A 125 12.97 -1.92 0.69
CA TRP A 125 11.70 -1.31 1.08
C TRP A 125 11.75 0.21 1.24
N TRP A 126 12.94 0.77 1.57
CA TRP A 126 13.12 2.23 1.66
C TRP A 126 12.92 2.83 0.28
N TRP A 127 11.89 3.69 0.14
CA TRP A 127 11.50 4.22 -1.16
C TRP A 127 12.66 4.86 -1.91
N GLN A 128 12.79 4.50 -3.19
CA GLN A 128 13.73 5.06 -4.15
C GLN A 128 12.93 5.61 -5.34
N PRO A 129 13.39 6.69 -6.00
CA PRO A 129 12.69 7.21 -7.19
C PRO A 129 12.58 6.21 -8.36
N THR A 130 13.38 5.15 -8.35
CA THR A 130 13.32 4.06 -9.32
C THR A 130 12.28 2.99 -8.97
N PHE A 131 11.69 3.06 -7.79
CA PHE A 131 10.62 2.13 -7.38
C PHE A 131 9.31 2.45 -8.09
N THR A 132 8.46 1.41 -8.17
CA THR A 132 7.07 1.58 -8.58
C THR A 132 6.16 1.30 -7.38
N ILE A 133 4.89 1.63 -7.53
CA ILE A 133 3.87 1.36 -6.48
C ILE A 133 3.81 -0.12 -6.11
N VAL A 134 4.28 -1.01 -6.98
CA VAL A 134 4.32 -2.47 -6.73
C VAL A 134 5.16 -2.79 -5.49
N VAL A 135 6.24 -2.04 -5.23
CA VAL A 135 7.05 -2.23 -4.01
C VAL A 135 6.19 -2.01 -2.77
N TYR A 136 5.38 -0.96 -2.76
CA TYR A 136 4.47 -0.66 -1.65
C TYR A 136 3.43 -1.79 -1.48
N LEU A 137 2.84 -2.23 -2.57
CA LEU A 137 1.83 -3.30 -2.55
C LEU A 137 2.43 -4.63 -2.08
N GLU A 138 3.65 -4.97 -2.52
CA GLU A 138 4.35 -6.17 -2.05
C GLU A 138 4.63 -6.11 -0.54
N PHE A 139 5.08 -4.95 -0.06
CA PHE A 139 5.35 -4.77 1.36
C PHE A 139 4.09 -5.07 2.19
N VAL A 140 2.96 -4.52 1.78
CA VAL A 140 1.68 -4.73 2.47
C VAL A 140 1.23 -6.19 2.35
N HIS A 141 1.33 -6.76 1.14
CA HIS A 141 0.90 -8.14 0.89
C HIS A 141 1.66 -9.13 1.78
N VAL A 142 2.97 -8.96 1.93
CA VAL A 142 3.79 -9.82 2.79
C VAL A 142 3.28 -9.79 4.24
N ARG A 143 2.95 -8.62 4.77
CA ARG A 143 2.47 -8.47 6.15
C ARG A 143 1.06 -8.97 6.37
N LEU A 144 0.24 -8.99 5.32
CA LEU A 144 -1.12 -9.51 5.41
C LEU A 144 -1.21 -11.01 5.13
N ASN A 145 -0.12 -11.62 4.67
CA ASN A 145 -0.07 -13.05 4.33
C ASN A 145 1.23 -13.69 4.85
N PRO A 146 1.48 -13.65 6.17
CA PRO A 146 2.76 -14.13 6.71
C PRO A 146 2.99 -15.62 6.44
N ALA A 147 1.96 -16.45 6.41
CA ALA A 147 2.09 -17.88 6.15
C ALA A 147 2.60 -18.17 4.74
N ASP A 148 2.31 -17.31 3.74
CA ASP A 148 2.76 -17.49 2.37
C ASP A 148 4.28 -17.22 2.23
N HIS A 149 4.89 -16.60 3.23
CA HIS A 149 6.30 -16.17 3.23
C HIS A 149 7.14 -16.83 4.32
N GLU A 150 6.56 -17.80 5.03
CA GLU A 150 7.30 -18.65 5.98
C GLU A 150 8.05 -19.74 5.22
N ASN A 151 9.31 -19.95 5.60
CA ASN A 151 10.17 -21.01 5.05
C ASN A 151 10.34 -22.14 6.06
#